data_bdf6f3be2b5d9fc6cc935d7e8b8a34be
#
_entry.id   bdf6f3be2b5d9fc6cc935d7e8b8a34be
#
_cell.length_a   1.000
_cell.length_b   1.000
_cell.length_c   1.000
_cell.angle_alpha   90.00
_cell.angle_beta   90.00
_cell.angle_gamma   90.00
#
_symmetry.space_group_name_H-M   'P 1'
#
loop_
_entity.id
_entity.type
_entity.pdbx_description
1 polymer ?
#
loop_
_entity_poly.entity_id
_entity_poly.type
_entity_poly.pdbx_seq_one_letter_code
_entity_poly.pdbx_strand_id
1 'polypeptide(L)'
;MFPDPACHSVKICGITRPEQAAEIFALGADAVGINLWPQSKRHMPLSVAETSLQDVAAKNALVAVLVNPDDALLDAAVGSGLFQALQLHGDETSQDVERLMNRGVNVIKALQVRDAASLPQIGEFPCRAILLDAYNPGTYGGGGHAFPWELAVRAQEMFPTKHILLSGGLNADNVRQAVQQTHPIAVDVASGVESAPGVKDLAQVARFIAEARAGWAC
;
A
#
# COMPACT_ATOMS: atom_id res chain seq x y z
N MET A 1 -5.07 -9.49 -9.95
CA MET A 1 -3.71 -9.19 -9.39
C MET A 1 -3.75 -7.78 -8.83
N PHE A 2 -3.14 -7.49 -7.69
CA PHE A 2 -3.08 -6.13 -7.14
C PHE A 2 -1.65 -5.56 -7.25
N PRO A 3 -1.45 -4.30 -7.65
CA PRO A 3 -2.46 -3.47 -8.32
C PRO A 3 -2.80 -4.02 -9.71
N ASP A 4 -4.04 -3.80 -10.14
CA ASP A 4 -4.47 -4.16 -11.49
C ASP A 4 -4.31 -2.92 -12.40
N PRO A 5 -3.45 -2.96 -13.43
CA PRO A 5 -3.25 -1.82 -14.31
C PRO A 5 -4.46 -1.50 -15.19
N ALA A 6 -5.43 -2.41 -15.31
CA ALA A 6 -6.66 -2.18 -16.07
C ALA A 6 -7.79 -1.53 -15.23
N CYS A 7 -7.66 -1.53 -13.91
CA CYS A 7 -8.70 -1.04 -12.99
C CYS A 7 -8.07 -0.19 -11.89
N HIS A 8 -8.73 0.92 -11.57
CA HIS A 8 -8.35 1.71 -10.40
C HIS A 8 -8.66 0.96 -9.11
N SER A 9 -7.75 1.01 -8.13
CA SER A 9 -7.81 0.17 -6.94
C SER A 9 -7.73 0.97 -5.64
N VAL A 10 -8.45 0.52 -4.61
CA VAL A 10 -8.40 1.07 -3.24
C VAL A 10 -7.79 0.02 -2.30
N LYS A 11 -6.69 0.38 -1.64
CA LYS A 11 -6.05 -0.45 -0.61
C LYS A 11 -6.28 0.16 0.77
N ILE A 12 -6.71 -0.68 1.71
CA ILE A 12 -6.82 -0.34 3.14
C ILE A 12 -5.69 -1.04 3.89
N CYS A 13 -4.77 -0.26 4.44
CA CYS A 13 -3.50 -0.76 4.95
C CYS A 13 -3.46 -0.82 6.48
N GLY A 14 -2.82 -1.86 7.02
CA GLY A 14 -2.50 -1.95 8.43
C GLY A 14 -3.69 -2.31 9.31
N ILE A 15 -4.43 -3.36 8.98
CA ILE A 15 -5.38 -3.97 9.90
C ILE A 15 -4.64 -4.78 10.96
N THR A 16 -5.18 -4.81 12.18
CA THR A 16 -4.67 -5.60 13.31
C THR A 16 -5.68 -6.64 13.77
N ARG A 17 -6.90 -6.57 13.30
CA ARG A 17 -8.00 -7.48 13.62
C ARG A 17 -8.37 -8.26 12.37
N PRO A 18 -8.17 -9.59 12.33
CA PRO A 18 -8.43 -10.40 11.14
C PRO A 18 -9.88 -10.32 10.64
N GLU A 19 -10.84 -10.21 11.55
CA GLU A 19 -12.27 -10.08 11.23
C GLU A 19 -12.57 -8.84 10.38
N GLN A 20 -11.84 -7.74 10.59
CA GLN A 20 -12.02 -6.52 9.80
C GLN A 20 -11.64 -6.68 8.32
N ALA A 21 -10.80 -7.66 7.98
CA ALA A 21 -10.42 -7.88 6.58
C ALA A 21 -11.63 -8.20 5.71
N ALA A 22 -12.47 -9.14 6.14
CA ALA A 22 -13.68 -9.53 5.40
C ALA A 22 -14.69 -8.37 5.30
N GLU A 23 -14.86 -7.60 6.39
CA GLU A 23 -15.73 -6.42 6.43
C GLU A 23 -15.26 -5.35 5.44
N ILE A 24 -13.95 -5.07 5.40
CA ILE A 24 -13.34 -4.08 4.51
C ILE A 24 -13.51 -4.50 3.04
N PHE A 25 -13.33 -5.77 2.70
CA PHE A 25 -13.61 -6.26 1.35
C PHE A 25 -15.10 -6.19 0.99
N ALA A 26 -15.99 -6.47 1.93
CA ALA A 26 -17.44 -6.31 1.72
C ALA A 26 -17.84 -4.86 1.45
N LEU A 27 -17.08 -3.87 1.93
CA LEU A 27 -17.24 -2.45 1.63
C LEU A 27 -16.69 -2.04 0.25
N GLY A 28 -16.00 -2.94 -0.46
CA GLY A 28 -15.51 -2.71 -1.83
C GLY A 28 -14.04 -2.31 -1.93
N ALA A 29 -13.21 -2.59 -0.92
CA ALA A 29 -11.76 -2.49 -1.05
C ALA A 29 -11.23 -3.56 -2.02
N ASP A 30 -10.19 -3.21 -2.80
CA ASP A 30 -9.54 -4.13 -3.75
C ASP A 30 -8.38 -4.88 -3.11
N ALA A 31 -7.77 -4.31 -2.07
CA ALA A 31 -6.70 -4.94 -1.32
C ALA A 31 -6.68 -4.51 0.15
N VAL A 32 -6.13 -5.38 0.99
CA VAL A 32 -5.87 -5.12 2.40
C VAL A 32 -4.39 -5.33 2.71
N GLY A 33 -3.77 -4.36 3.39
CA GLY A 33 -2.37 -4.43 3.82
C GLY A 33 -2.22 -5.05 5.21
N ILE A 34 -1.39 -6.07 5.31
CA ILE A 34 -0.99 -6.73 6.56
C ILE A 34 0.44 -6.31 6.88
N ASN A 35 0.63 -5.57 7.96
CA ASN A 35 1.95 -5.07 8.33
C ASN A 35 2.70 -6.11 9.17
N LEU A 36 3.74 -6.69 8.58
CA LEU A 36 4.58 -7.71 9.22
C LEU A 36 5.78 -7.12 9.98
N TRP A 37 5.97 -5.80 9.97
CA TRP A 37 7.07 -5.15 10.66
C TRP A 37 6.80 -5.04 12.17
N PRO A 38 7.61 -5.69 13.05
CA PRO A 38 7.31 -5.78 14.49
C PRO A 38 7.26 -4.45 15.24
N GLN A 39 7.94 -3.41 14.73
CA GLN A 39 7.95 -2.09 15.35
C GLN A 39 6.74 -1.22 14.96
N SER A 40 5.92 -1.70 14.03
CA SER A 40 4.71 -1.00 13.63
C SER A 40 3.62 -1.08 14.71
N LYS A 41 2.92 0.04 14.95
CA LYS A 41 1.69 0.04 15.75
C LYS A 41 0.56 -0.78 15.11
N ARG A 42 0.73 -1.17 13.84
CA ARG A 42 -0.21 -1.96 13.03
C ARG A 42 0.34 -3.35 12.74
N HIS A 43 1.30 -3.81 13.54
CA HIS A 43 1.90 -5.12 13.35
C HIS A 43 0.89 -6.24 13.54
N MET A 44 0.85 -7.16 12.60
CA MET A 44 0.20 -8.47 12.71
C MET A 44 1.25 -9.54 12.47
N PRO A 45 1.55 -10.44 13.42
CA PRO A 45 2.47 -11.53 13.19
C PRO A 45 2.04 -12.42 12.01
N LEU A 46 2.99 -12.89 11.20
CA LEU A 46 2.69 -13.75 10.06
C LEU A 46 1.88 -14.99 10.47
N SER A 47 2.24 -15.62 11.59
CA SER A 47 1.51 -16.80 12.12
C SER A 47 0.03 -16.51 12.43
N VAL A 48 -0.30 -15.29 12.85
CA VAL A 48 -1.69 -14.87 13.05
C VAL A 48 -2.39 -14.69 11.70
N ALA A 49 -1.72 -14.06 10.73
CA ALA A 49 -2.27 -13.90 9.38
C ALA A 49 -2.52 -15.28 8.73
N GLU A 50 -1.57 -16.22 8.84
CA GLU A 50 -1.69 -17.58 8.31
C GLU A 50 -2.86 -18.36 8.90
N THR A 51 -3.12 -18.20 10.19
CA THR A 51 -4.22 -18.95 10.84
C THR A 51 -5.59 -18.31 10.64
N SER A 52 -5.64 -16.97 10.42
CA SER A 52 -6.91 -16.22 10.48
C SER A 52 -7.37 -15.65 9.14
N LEU A 53 -6.51 -15.60 8.12
CA LEU A 53 -6.82 -14.92 6.85
C LEU A 53 -6.84 -15.83 5.62
N GLN A 54 -6.73 -17.15 5.77
CA GLN A 54 -6.72 -18.11 4.64
C GLN A 54 -7.99 -17.99 3.77
N ASP A 55 -9.15 -17.98 4.39
CA ASP A 55 -10.44 -17.89 3.67
C ASP A 55 -10.63 -16.53 2.99
N VAL A 56 -10.06 -15.47 3.57
CA VAL A 56 -10.05 -14.11 2.99
C VAL A 56 -9.10 -14.07 1.80
N ALA A 57 -7.88 -14.58 1.96
CA ALA A 57 -6.85 -14.63 0.94
C ALA A 57 -7.25 -15.42 -0.31
N ALA A 58 -8.03 -16.49 -0.13
CA ALA A 58 -8.53 -17.33 -1.23
C ALA A 58 -9.41 -16.56 -2.24
N LYS A 59 -9.97 -15.42 -1.85
CA LYS A 59 -10.93 -14.64 -2.66
C LYS A 59 -10.50 -13.21 -2.91
N ASN A 60 -9.52 -12.70 -2.15
CA ASN A 60 -9.22 -11.28 -2.08
C ASN A 60 -7.70 -11.02 -2.04
N ALA A 61 -7.28 -9.82 -2.42
CA ALA A 61 -5.89 -9.45 -2.43
C ALA A 61 -5.39 -9.01 -1.05
N LEU A 62 -4.51 -9.82 -0.44
CA LEU A 62 -3.72 -9.42 0.72
C LEU A 62 -2.33 -8.98 0.27
N VAL A 63 -1.84 -7.88 0.84
CA VAL A 63 -0.51 -7.33 0.59
C VAL A 63 0.30 -7.35 1.89
N ALA A 64 1.41 -8.10 1.92
CA ALA A 64 2.33 -8.01 3.05
C ALA A 64 3.12 -6.72 3.00
N VAL A 65 3.13 -5.94 4.08
CA VAL A 65 3.93 -4.73 4.23
C VAL A 65 5.14 -5.06 5.11
N LEU A 66 6.33 -4.85 4.56
CA LEU A 66 7.61 -5.22 5.11
C LEU A 66 8.52 -3.99 5.18
N VAL A 67 9.35 -3.91 6.20
CA VAL A 67 10.36 -2.86 6.38
C VAL A 67 11.68 -3.55 6.76
N ASN A 68 12.65 -3.48 5.87
CA ASN A 68 13.98 -4.07 6.02
C ASN A 68 13.92 -5.52 6.56
N PRO A 69 13.11 -6.40 5.92
CA PRO A 69 12.95 -7.78 6.39
C PRO A 69 14.24 -8.58 6.21
N ASP A 70 14.49 -9.52 7.09
CA ASP A 70 15.49 -10.55 6.86
C ASP A 70 15.00 -11.62 5.85
N ASP A 71 15.91 -12.44 5.36
CA ASP A 71 15.57 -13.48 4.37
C ASP A 71 14.59 -14.51 4.94
N ALA A 72 14.62 -14.79 6.24
CA ALA A 72 13.71 -15.75 6.87
C ALA A 72 12.25 -15.26 6.83
N LEU A 73 12.02 -13.98 7.14
CA LEU A 73 10.67 -13.38 7.05
C LEU A 73 10.21 -13.28 5.60
N LEU A 74 11.11 -12.92 4.66
CA LEU A 74 10.78 -12.89 3.24
C LEU A 74 10.36 -14.28 2.73
N ASP A 75 11.15 -15.30 3.03
CA ASP A 75 10.86 -16.68 2.62
C ASP A 75 9.57 -17.20 3.22
N ALA A 76 9.33 -16.92 4.50
CA ALA A 76 8.08 -17.28 5.16
C ALA A 76 6.88 -16.56 4.55
N ALA A 77 6.97 -15.25 4.30
CA ALA A 77 5.88 -14.48 3.69
C ALA A 77 5.55 -14.97 2.27
N VAL A 78 6.57 -15.25 1.46
CA VAL A 78 6.38 -15.83 0.11
C VAL A 78 5.83 -17.25 0.20
N GLY A 79 6.40 -18.09 1.09
CA GLY A 79 6.00 -19.50 1.25
C GLY A 79 4.60 -19.70 1.83
N SER A 80 4.05 -18.71 2.55
CA SER A 80 2.69 -18.76 3.10
C SER A 80 1.59 -18.87 2.04
N GLY A 81 1.86 -18.37 0.82
CA GLY A 81 0.87 -18.29 -0.25
C GLY A 81 -0.30 -17.34 0.01
N LEU A 82 -0.28 -16.60 1.12
CA LEU A 82 -1.35 -15.68 1.50
C LEU A 82 -1.37 -14.39 0.67
N PHE A 83 -0.18 -13.89 0.31
CA PHE A 83 -0.04 -12.54 -0.20
C PHE A 83 0.08 -12.52 -1.72
N GLN A 84 -0.74 -11.70 -2.36
CA GLN A 84 -0.66 -11.47 -3.81
C GLN A 84 0.43 -10.49 -4.21
N ALA A 85 0.92 -9.68 -3.27
CA ALA A 85 2.05 -8.78 -3.44
C ALA A 85 2.80 -8.58 -2.13
N LEU A 86 4.09 -8.30 -2.22
CA LEU A 86 4.91 -7.80 -1.13
C LEU A 86 5.19 -6.30 -1.34
N GLN A 87 4.84 -5.48 -0.36
CA GLN A 87 5.16 -4.05 -0.32
C GLN A 87 6.40 -3.83 0.54
N LEU A 88 7.50 -3.46 -0.09
CA LEU A 88 8.75 -3.12 0.56
C LEU A 88 8.75 -1.63 0.92
N HIS A 89 8.73 -1.31 2.20
CA HIS A 89 8.51 0.05 2.72
C HIS A 89 9.70 0.57 3.54
N GLY A 90 10.84 -0.09 3.46
CA GLY A 90 12.11 0.29 4.10
C GLY A 90 13.14 0.78 3.10
N ASP A 91 14.42 0.53 3.42
CA ASP A 91 15.58 0.93 2.63
C ASP A 91 16.04 -0.19 1.68
N GLU A 92 15.13 -1.12 1.33
CA GLU A 92 15.44 -2.24 0.43
C GLU A 92 15.92 -1.70 -0.93
N THR A 93 16.99 -2.31 -1.43
CA THR A 93 17.66 -1.90 -2.67
C THR A 93 16.94 -2.38 -3.92
N SER A 94 17.32 -1.83 -5.09
CA SER A 94 16.85 -2.33 -6.38
C SER A 94 17.21 -3.80 -6.61
N GLN A 95 18.33 -4.27 -6.08
CA GLN A 95 18.75 -5.67 -6.15
C GLN A 95 17.85 -6.59 -5.32
N ASP A 96 17.40 -6.14 -4.14
CA ASP A 96 16.43 -6.89 -3.31
C ASP A 96 15.10 -7.03 -4.04
N VAL A 97 14.64 -5.95 -4.67
CA VAL A 97 13.42 -5.97 -5.50
C VAL A 97 13.57 -6.93 -6.67
N GLU A 98 14.69 -6.87 -7.40
CA GLU A 98 14.97 -7.74 -8.54
C GLU A 98 15.02 -9.22 -8.12
N ARG A 99 15.68 -9.53 -7.00
CA ARG A 99 15.74 -10.89 -6.43
C ARG A 99 14.35 -11.47 -6.16
N LEU A 100 13.42 -10.68 -5.60
CA LEU A 100 12.06 -11.12 -5.36
C LEU A 100 11.26 -11.29 -6.65
N MET A 101 11.41 -10.36 -7.60
CA MET A 101 10.75 -10.47 -8.91
C MET A 101 11.20 -11.71 -9.68
N ASN A 102 12.49 -12.06 -9.62
CA ASN A 102 13.03 -13.28 -10.23
C ASN A 102 12.48 -14.57 -9.60
N ARG A 103 11.94 -14.49 -8.38
CA ARG A 103 11.20 -15.59 -7.71
C ARG A 103 9.71 -15.60 -8.06
N GLY A 104 9.27 -14.74 -8.99
CA GLY A 104 7.86 -14.62 -9.40
C GLY A 104 6.99 -13.82 -8.41
N VAL A 105 7.60 -13.10 -7.46
CA VAL A 105 6.89 -12.29 -6.48
C VAL A 105 6.44 -10.97 -7.12
N ASN A 106 5.17 -10.59 -6.92
CA ASN A 106 4.68 -9.26 -7.27
C ASN A 106 5.14 -8.26 -6.20
N VAL A 107 5.96 -7.29 -6.58
CA VAL A 107 6.57 -6.34 -5.65
C VAL A 107 6.00 -4.93 -5.86
N ILE A 108 5.64 -4.28 -4.77
CA ILE A 108 5.35 -2.85 -4.67
C ILE A 108 6.50 -2.22 -3.89
N LYS A 109 7.25 -1.28 -4.49
CA LYS A 109 8.23 -0.52 -3.72
C LYS A 109 7.60 0.78 -3.22
N ALA A 110 7.59 0.97 -1.92
CA ALA A 110 7.20 2.22 -1.31
C ALA A 110 8.40 3.16 -1.19
N LEU A 111 8.20 4.41 -1.59
CA LEU A 111 9.21 5.46 -1.56
C LEU A 111 8.66 6.67 -0.80
N GLN A 112 9.44 7.14 0.15
CA GLN A 112 9.16 8.40 0.82
C GLN A 112 9.64 9.56 -0.06
N VAL A 113 8.70 10.37 -0.53
CA VAL A 113 9.00 11.50 -1.42
C VAL A 113 8.92 12.80 -0.62
N ARG A 114 10.04 13.49 -0.52
CA ARG A 114 10.16 14.77 0.17
C ARG A 114 9.91 15.95 -0.77
N ASP A 115 10.50 15.90 -1.95
CA ASP A 115 10.53 16.97 -2.95
C ASP A 115 10.80 16.39 -4.35
N ALA A 116 10.88 17.25 -5.35
CA ALA A 116 11.11 16.84 -6.73
C ALA A 116 12.51 16.19 -6.95
N ALA A 117 13.50 16.47 -6.11
CA ALA A 117 14.81 15.85 -6.21
C ALA A 117 14.80 14.39 -5.76
N SER A 118 13.78 13.96 -5.03
CA SER A 118 13.57 12.57 -4.63
C SER A 118 13.00 11.70 -5.77
N LEU A 119 12.38 12.28 -6.80
CA LEU A 119 11.68 11.51 -7.84
C LEU A 119 12.58 10.61 -8.72
N PRO A 120 13.83 10.98 -9.06
CA PRO A 120 14.67 10.11 -9.89
C PRO A 120 14.88 8.71 -9.34
N GLN A 121 14.83 8.50 -8.01
CA GLN A 121 14.96 7.17 -7.39
C GLN A 121 13.89 6.17 -7.90
N ILE A 122 12.74 6.64 -8.38
CA ILE A 122 11.68 5.78 -8.94
C ILE A 122 12.22 4.93 -10.10
N GLY A 123 13.09 5.50 -10.92
CA GLY A 123 13.70 4.84 -12.07
C GLY A 123 14.69 3.74 -11.70
N GLU A 124 15.21 3.72 -10.48
CA GLU A 124 16.20 2.75 -10.04
C GLU A 124 15.60 1.37 -9.76
N PHE A 125 14.29 1.29 -9.48
CA PHE A 125 13.64 0.04 -9.13
C PHE A 125 13.06 -0.68 -10.36
N PRO A 126 13.30 -2.00 -10.52
CA PRO A 126 12.80 -2.76 -11.68
C PRO A 126 11.28 -3.03 -11.62
N CYS A 127 10.65 -3.01 -10.44
CA CYS A 127 9.21 -3.22 -10.31
C CYS A 127 8.40 -2.08 -10.94
N ARG A 128 7.22 -2.41 -11.46
CA ARG A 128 6.31 -1.42 -12.05
C ARG A 128 5.53 -0.65 -10.99
N ALA A 129 5.12 -1.31 -9.91
CA ALA A 129 4.29 -0.71 -8.87
C ALA A 129 5.15 0.08 -7.89
N ILE A 130 4.93 1.39 -7.84
CA ILE A 130 5.61 2.32 -6.92
C ILE A 130 4.55 3.02 -6.07
N LEU A 131 4.64 2.86 -4.76
CA LEU A 131 3.81 3.58 -3.82
C LEU A 131 4.57 4.83 -3.36
N LEU A 132 3.96 6.00 -3.56
CA LEU A 132 4.49 7.26 -3.08
C LEU A 132 3.86 7.60 -1.73
N ASP A 133 4.69 7.72 -0.70
CA ASP A 133 4.26 8.11 0.65
C ASP A 133 4.89 9.45 1.05
N ALA A 134 4.22 10.18 1.94
CA ALA A 134 4.74 11.43 2.46
C ALA A 134 6.03 11.19 3.27
N TYR A 135 7.02 12.04 3.04
CA TYR A 135 8.25 12.00 3.82
C TYR A 135 7.97 12.30 5.30
N ASN A 136 8.42 11.41 6.17
CA ASN A 136 8.33 11.60 7.62
C ASN A 136 9.67 11.22 8.27
N PRO A 137 10.44 12.20 8.77
CA PRO A 137 11.77 11.94 9.33
C PRO A 137 11.72 10.89 10.46
N GLY A 138 12.53 9.84 10.34
CA GLY A 138 12.71 8.82 11.38
C GLY A 138 11.58 7.80 11.50
N THR A 139 10.63 7.75 10.54
CA THR A 139 9.57 6.73 10.52
C THR A 139 9.32 6.19 9.11
N TYR A 140 8.97 4.92 9.02
CA TYR A 140 8.53 4.30 7.77
C TYR A 140 7.00 4.33 7.71
N GLY A 141 6.45 5.34 7.02
CA GLY A 141 5.02 5.53 6.80
C GLY A 141 4.20 5.98 8.02
N GLY A 142 2.94 6.30 7.80
CA GLY A 142 1.95 6.52 8.86
C GLY A 142 2.04 7.85 9.63
N GLY A 143 2.81 8.83 9.16
CA GLY A 143 2.99 10.14 9.81
C GLY A 143 1.80 11.11 9.69
N GLY A 144 0.81 10.79 8.87
CA GLY A 144 -0.40 11.62 8.70
C GLY A 144 -0.19 12.95 7.97
N HIS A 145 1.03 13.24 7.51
CA HIS A 145 1.32 14.44 6.70
C HIS A 145 0.77 14.27 5.29
N ALA A 146 0.20 15.33 4.73
CA ALA A 146 -0.28 15.33 3.36
C ALA A 146 0.89 15.24 2.39
N PHE A 147 0.80 14.30 1.47
CA PHE A 147 1.72 14.18 0.34
C PHE A 147 1.49 15.34 -0.64
N PRO A 148 2.54 15.98 -1.18
CA PRO A 148 2.38 16.99 -2.22
C PRO A 148 1.96 16.33 -3.54
N TRP A 149 0.68 16.45 -3.91
CA TRP A 149 0.11 15.71 -5.05
C TRP A 149 0.73 16.05 -6.40
N GLU A 150 1.24 17.27 -6.57
CA GLU A 150 1.99 17.67 -7.76
C GLU A 150 3.23 16.81 -8.02
N LEU A 151 3.81 16.22 -6.97
CA LEU A 151 4.93 15.29 -7.11
C LEU A 151 4.49 13.94 -7.69
N ALA A 152 3.25 13.49 -7.41
CA ALA A 152 2.70 12.28 -8.04
C ALA A 152 2.46 12.49 -9.54
N VAL A 153 1.89 13.63 -9.93
CA VAL A 153 1.72 13.99 -11.35
C VAL A 153 3.08 13.99 -12.06
N ARG A 154 4.05 14.67 -11.48
CA ARG A 154 5.40 14.73 -12.05
C ARG A 154 6.08 13.36 -12.12
N ALA A 155 5.87 12.50 -11.13
CA ALA A 155 6.39 11.12 -11.15
C ALA A 155 5.83 10.31 -12.33
N GLN A 156 4.53 10.44 -12.61
CA GLN A 156 3.87 9.79 -13.75
C GLN A 156 4.39 10.30 -15.10
N GLU A 157 4.61 11.61 -15.21
CA GLU A 157 5.20 12.22 -16.42
C GLU A 157 6.63 11.73 -16.66
N MET A 158 7.46 11.65 -15.60
CA MET A 158 8.84 11.20 -15.69
C MET A 158 8.97 9.70 -15.96
N PHE A 159 8.03 8.89 -15.44
CA PHE A 159 8.07 7.43 -15.47
C PHE A 159 6.74 6.82 -15.96
N PRO A 160 6.36 7.02 -17.22
CA PRO A 160 5.03 6.61 -17.74
C PRO A 160 4.80 5.10 -17.76
N THR A 161 5.86 4.30 -17.59
CA THR A 161 5.75 2.83 -17.49
C THR A 161 5.56 2.34 -16.06
N LYS A 162 5.64 3.23 -15.05
CA LYS A 162 5.42 2.91 -13.65
C LYS A 162 3.95 3.07 -13.29
N HIS A 163 3.49 2.21 -12.43
CA HIS A 163 2.15 2.24 -11.84
C HIS A 163 2.24 2.95 -10.50
N ILE A 164 1.78 4.19 -10.46
CA ILE A 164 1.86 5.02 -9.24
C ILE A 164 0.66 4.74 -8.35
N LEU A 165 0.96 4.29 -7.11
CA LEU A 165 0.02 4.20 -6.00
C LEU A 165 0.22 5.43 -5.11
N LEU A 166 -0.86 6.15 -4.82
CA LEU A 166 -0.80 7.34 -3.98
C LEU A 166 -1.12 7.00 -2.53
N SER A 167 -0.24 7.39 -1.62
CA SER A 167 -0.41 7.29 -0.16
C SER A 167 -0.02 8.61 0.52
N GLY A 168 0.07 8.63 1.84
CA GLY A 168 0.49 9.79 2.62
C GLY A 168 -0.62 10.80 2.89
N GLY A 169 -1.18 10.77 4.10
CA GLY A 169 -2.17 11.73 4.59
C GLY A 169 -3.54 11.69 3.92
N LEU A 170 -3.83 10.64 3.13
CA LEU A 170 -5.14 10.45 2.53
C LEU A 170 -6.19 10.11 3.60
N ASN A 171 -7.40 10.61 3.39
CA ASN A 171 -8.59 10.34 4.19
C ASN A 171 -9.86 10.56 3.35
N ALA A 172 -11.04 10.32 3.93
CA ALA A 172 -12.30 10.44 3.21
C ALA A 172 -12.64 11.88 2.76
N ASP A 173 -12.02 12.91 3.34
CA ASP A 173 -12.30 14.31 2.98
C ASP A 173 -11.45 14.79 1.80
N ASN A 174 -10.30 14.17 1.55
CA ASN A 174 -9.35 14.65 0.54
C ASN A 174 -9.10 13.68 -0.63
N VAL A 175 -9.44 12.40 -0.51
CA VAL A 175 -9.08 11.38 -1.51
C VAL A 175 -9.72 11.64 -2.88
N ARG A 176 -10.95 12.15 -2.95
CA ARG A 176 -11.59 12.50 -4.23
C ARG A 176 -10.77 13.53 -5.00
N GLN A 177 -10.38 14.61 -4.33
CA GLN A 177 -9.56 15.66 -4.93
C GLN A 177 -8.18 15.12 -5.31
N ALA A 178 -7.55 14.32 -4.45
CA ALA A 178 -6.28 13.69 -4.73
C ALA A 178 -6.33 12.84 -6.01
N VAL A 179 -7.35 12.00 -6.15
CA VAL A 179 -7.56 11.16 -7.33
C VAL A 179 -7.79 11.99 -8.59
N GLN A 180 -8.63 13.03 -8.53
CA GLN A 180 -8.92 13.91 -9.66
C GLN A 180 -7.69 14.68 -10.15
N GLN A 181 -6.80 15.05 -9.25
CA GLN A 181 -5.58 15.78 -9.60
C GLN A 181 -4.46 14.89 -10.11
N THR A 182 -4.35 13.66 -9.56
CA THR A 182 -3.17 12.81 -9.81
C THR A 182 -3.46 11.60 -10.70
N HIS A 183 -4.72 11.22 -10.88
CA HIS A 183 -5.13 10.03 -11.64
C HIS A 183 -4.26 8.79 -11.34
N PRO A 184 -4.05 8.42 -10.06
CA PRO A 184 -3.20 7.28 -9.70
C PRO A 184 -3.92 5.98 -10.09
N ILE A 185 -3.16 4.89 -10.29
CA ILE A 185 -3.81 3.59 -10.51
C ILE A 185 -4.41 3.01 -9.23
N ALA A 186 -3.89 3.40 -8.08
CA ALA A 186 -4.42 3.00 -6.78
C ALA A 186 -4.21 4.09 -5.74
N VAL A 187 -5.06 4.08 -4.72
CA VAL A 187 -4.87 4.83 -3.48
C VAL A 187 -4.68 3.88 -2.31
N ASP A 188 -3.81 4.26 -1.37
CA ASP A 188 -3.52 3.50 -0.15
C ASP A 188 -3.76 4.37 1.08
N VAL A 189 -4.51 3.86 2.05
CA VAL A 189 -4.80 4.56 3.29
C VAL A 189 -4.61 3.68 4.51
N ALA A 190 -4.02 4.24 5.56
CA ALA A 190 -3.90 3.59 6.86
C ALA A 190 -4.58 4.41 7.96
N SER A 191 -3.93 5.46 8.48
CA SER A 191 -4.43 6.25 9.61
C SER A 191 -5.67 7.08 9.29
N GLY A 192 -5.85 7.51 8.04
CA GLY A 192 -6.96 8.36 7.63
C GLY A 192 -8.36 7.72 7.71
N VAL A 193 -8.42 6.42 8.01
CA VAL A 193 -9.67 5.66 8.21
C VAL A 193 -9.64 4.86 9.52
N GLU A 194 -8.90 5.34 10.53
CA GLU A 194 -8.77 4.69 11.84
C GLU A 194 -9.48 5.49 12.94
N SER A 195 -10.11 4.77 13.87
CA SER A 195 -10.59 5.33 15.15
C SER A 195 -9.50 5.34 16.22
N ALA A 196 -8.54 4.40 16.13
CA ALA A 196 -7.33 4.31 16.94
C ALA A 196 -6.25 3.58 16.12
N PRO A 197 -4.94 3.72 16.41
CA PRO A 197 -3.90 3.03 15.64
C PRO A 197 -4.16 1.53 15.47
N GLY A 198 -4.27 1.09 14.23
CA GLY A 198 -4.56 -0.30 13.86
C GLY A 198 -6.04 -0.71 13.92
N VAL A 199 -6.95 0.15 14.39
CA VAL A 199 -8.39 -0.12 14.45
C VAL A 199 -9.12 0.69 13.39
N LYS A 200 -9.61 0.03 12.35
CA LYS A 200 -10.33 0.70 11.27
C LYS A 200 -11.73 1.10 11.70
N ASP A 201 -12.10 2.35 11.35
CA ASP A 201 -13.48 2.83 11.40
C ASP A 201 -14.16 2.46 10.07
N LEU A 202 -15.07 1.50 10.10
CA LEU A 202 -15.71 0.99 8.89
C LEU A 202 -16.56 2.04 8.16
N ALA A 203 -17.11 3.03 8.87
CA ALA A 203 -17.83 4.13 8.25
C ALA A 203 -16.86 5.04 7.46
N GLN A 204 -15.68 5.33 8.02
CA GLN A 204 -14.65 6.09 7.32
C GLN A 204 -14.06 5.27 6.15
N VAL A 205 -13.89 3.97 6.30
CA VAL A 205 -13.46 3.08 5.20
C VAL A 205 -14.46 3.13 4.05
N ALA A 206 -15.75 2.95 4.33
CA ALA A 206 -16.81 3.00 3.31
C ALA A 206 -16.84 4.35 2.59
N ARG A 207 -16.75 5.44 3.35
CA ARG A 207 -16.70 6.80 2.79
C ARG A 207 -15.46 7.02 1.95
N PHE A 208 -14.28 6.59 2.41
CA PHE A 208 -13.03 6.71 1.65
C PHE A 208 -13.11 5.98 0.30
N ILE A 209 -13.62 4.74 0.29
CA ILE A 209 -13.79 3.96 -0.93
C ILE A 209 -14.75 4.67 -1.90
N ALA A 210 -15.90 5.15 -1.41
CA ALA A 210 -16.88 5.85 -2.23
C ALA A 210 -16.30 7.13 -2.84
N GLU A 211 -15.58 7.93 -2.05
CA GLU A 211 -14.95 9.17 -2.51
C GLU A 211 -13.83 8.92 -3.53
N ALA A 212 -12.99 7.89 -3.30
CA ALA A 212 -11.96 7.50 -4.27
C ALA A 212 -12.57 7.09 -5.61
N ARG A 213 -13.58 6.21 -5.58
CA ARG A 213 -14.30 5.76 -6.80
C ARG A 213 -14.94 6.93 -7.54
N ALA A 214 -15.56 7.86 -6.82
CA ALA A 214 -16.15 9.07 -7.41
C ALA A 214 -15.09 10.00 -8.04
N GLY A 215 -13.85 9.99 -7.51
CA GLY A 215 -12.72 10.74 -8.08
C GLY A 215 -12.30 10.21 -9.45
N TRP A 216 -12.29 8.90 -9.65
CA TRP A 216 -11.93 8.28 -10.94
C TRP A 216 -13.07 8.28 -11.98
N ALA A 217 -14.33 8.44 -11.55
CA ALA A 217 -15.50 8.43 -12.43
C ALA A 217 -15.72 9.75 -13.19
N CYS A 218 -14.89 10.77 -12.95
CA CYS A 218 -15.03 12.10 -13.57
C CYS A 218 -14.17 12.24 -14.82
#